data_ab79d383fe027944a7563d1ca345f486
#
_entry.id   ab79d383fe027944a7563d1ca345f486
#
_cell.length_a   1.000
_cell.length_b   1.000
_cell.length_c   1.000
_cell.angle_alpha   90.00
_cell.angle_beta   90.00
_cell.angle_gamma   90.00
#
_symmetry.space_group_name_H-M   'P 1'
#
loop_
_entity.id
_entity.type
_entity.pdbx_description
1 polymer ?
#
loop_
_entity_poly.entity_id
_entity_poly.type
_entity_poly.pdbx_seq_one_letter_code
_entity_poly.pdbx_strand_id
1 'polypeptide(L)'
;VAALGIGPNDLINDLNTFGFLFETLCVRDLRVYADALNGSVYHYRDKDGQECDAVIHLRNGKYGLIEIKLGGDKLINEGVKSLKAMEAKIDTGRMNNPSFLMVLTGTGDYAYRRPDGVYVVPIGALKN
;
A
#
# COMPACT_ATOMS: atom_id res chain seq x y z
N VAL A 1 17.72 19.51 3.21
CA VAL A 1 17.69 19.00 4.59
C VAL A 1 19.06 19.18 5.25
N ALA A 2 20.12 18.72 4.58
CA ALA A 2 21.47 18.92 5.12
C ALA A 2 21.80 20.39 5.33
N ALA A 3 21.25 21.27 4.51
CA ALA A 3 21.47 22.71 4.61
C ALA A 3 20.86 23.31 5.88
N LEU A 4 20.02 22.58 6.59
CA LEU A 4 19.40 23.03 7.83
C LEU A 4 20.21 22.68 9.08
N GLY A 5 21.40 22.07 8.91
CA GLY A 5 22.25 21.72 10.03
C GLY A 5 21.70 20.61 10.91
N ILE A 6 20.94 19.70 10.34
CA ILE A 6 20.31 18.61 11.07
C ILE A 6 21.35 17.51 11.36
N GLY A 7 21.40 17.05 12.62
CA GLY A 7 22.27 15.96 13.02
C GLY A 7 21.68 14.59 12.64
N PRO A 8 22.48 13.49 12.80
CA PRO A 8 22.04 12.15 12.39
C PRO A 8 20.71 11.71 13.02
N ASN A 9 20.51 11.97 14.31
CA ASN A 9 19.26 11.58 14.97
C ASN A 9 18.07 12.39 14.46
N ASP A 10 18.29 13.68 14.19
CA ASP A 10 17.26 14.54 13.65
C ASP A 10 16.88 14.10 12.23
N LEU A 11 17.87 13.69 11.44
CA LEU A 11 17.64 13.20 10.10
C LEU A 11 16.79 11.92 10.11
N ILE A 12 17.07 11.00 11.03
CA ILE A 12 16.27 9.77 11.19
C ILE A 12 14.83 10.11 11.55
N ASN A 13 14.63 11.04 12.47
CA ASN A 13 13.29 11.48 12.85
C ASN A 13 12.56 12.12 11.69
N ASP A 14 13.25 12.93 10.88
CA ASP A 14 12.68 13.54 9.69
C ASP A 14 12.29 12.50 8.65
N LEU A 15 13.09 11.46 8.45
CA LEU A 15 12.77 10.38 7.53
C LEU A 15 11.56 9.58 7.99
N ASN A 16 11.44 9.33 9.30
CA ASN A 16 10.26 8.66 9.85
C ASN A 16 9.02 9.51 9.67
N THR A 17 9.12 10.82 9.91
CA THR A 17 8.03 11.76 9.70
C THR A 17 7.63 11.81 8.24
N PHE A 18 8.60 11.84 7.32
CA PHE A 18 8.34 11.81 5.89
C PHE A 18 7.60 10.53 5.50
N GLY A 19 8.04 9.38 5.99
CA GLY A 19 7.37 8.11 5.71
C GLY A 19 5.93 8.09 6.17
N PHE A 20 5.67 8.61 7.37
CA PHE A 20 4.33 8.72 7.91
C PHE A 20 3.46 9.66 7.06
N LEU A 21 3.99 10.81 6.68
CA LEU A 21 3.27 11.76 5.83
C LEU A 21 2.97 11.18 4.47
N PHE A 22 3.94 10.48 3.88
CA PHE A 22 3.76 9.82 2.59
C PHE A 22 2.64 8.79 2.66
N GLU A 23 2.66 7.93 3.69
CA GLU A 23 1.61 6.93 3.86
C GLU A 23 0.24 7.58 4.03
N THR A 24 0.17 8.66 4.82
CA THR A 24 -1.06 9.41 5.03
C THR A 24 -1.61 9.97 3.72
N LEU A 25 -0.74 10.53 2.88
CA LEU A 25 -1.13 11.05 1.57
C LEU A 25 -1.63 9.93 0.66
N CYS A 26 -0.95 8.78 0.68
CA CYS A 26 -1.36 7.64 -0.12
C CYS A 26 -2.75 7.14 0.28
N VAL A 27 -3.01 7.02 1.57
CA VAL A 27 -4.32 6.59 2.06
C VAL A 27 -5.41 7.59 1.66
N ARG A 28 -5.10 8.89 1.76
CA ARG A 28 -6.03 9.93 1.33
C ARG A 28 -6.39 9.80 -0.15
N ASP A 29 -5.38 9.63 -1.01
CA ASP A 29 -5.60 9.49 -2.44
C ASP A 29 -6.34 8.18 -2.78
N LEU A 30 -6.05 7.11 -2.04
CA LEU A 30 -6.78 5.86 -2.18
C LEU A 30 -8.25 6.02 -1.83
N ARG A 31 -8.56 6.80 -0.80
CA ARG A 31 -9.95 7.08 -0.41
C ARG A 31 -10.70 7.82 -1.50
N VAL A 32 -10.06 8.81 -2.11
CA VAL A 32 -10.66 9.53 -3.24
C VAL A 32 -10.92 8.57 -4.41
N TYR A 33 -9.95 7.74 -4.72
CA TYR A 33 -10.07 6.75 -5.78
C TYR A 33 -11.18 5.74 -5.49
N ALA A 34 -11.23 5.23 -4.25
CA ALA A 34 -12.24 4.26 -3.83
C ALA A 34 -13.64 4.88 -3.87
N ASP A 35 -13.77 6.14 -3.43
CA ASP A 35 -15.07 6.84 -3.50
C ASP A 35 -15.58 6.92 -4.94
N ALA A 36 -14.69 7.16 -5.90
CA ALA A 36 -15.07 7.19 -7.31
C ALA A 36 -15.60 5.84 -7.80
N LEU A 37 -15.19 4.74 -7.15
CA LEU A 37 -15.63 3.39 -7.46
C LEU A 37 -16.77 2.90 -6.54
N ASN A 38 -17.31 3.78 -5.69
CA ASN A 38 -18.31 3.45 -4.67
C ASN A 38 -17.79 2.41 -3.67
N GLY A 39 -16.50 2.53 -3.33
CA GLY A 39 -15.85 1.65 -2.36
C GLY A 39 -15.40 2.39 -1.12
N SER A 40 -14.74 1.68 -0.24
CA SER A 40 -14.19 2.21 1.00
C SER A 40 -12.78 1.70 1.23
N VAL A 41 -12.00 2.44 2.02
CA VAL A 41 -10.62 2.06 2.36
C VAL A 41 -10.55 1.79 3.86
N TYR A 42 -9.95 0.66 4.21
CA TYR A 42 -9.75 0.24 5.59
C TYR A 42 -8.30 -0.11 5.84
N HIS A 43 -7.86 0.03 7.09
CA HIS A 43 -6.61 -0.53 7.58
C HIS A 43 -6.91 -1.89 8.20
N TYR A 44 -6.06 -2.89 7.94
CA TYR A 44 -6.26 -4.22 8.48
C TYR A 44 -5.09 -4.61 9.37
N ARG A 45 -5.40 -5.21 10.52
CA ARG A 45 -4.41 -5.78 11.43
C ARG A 45 -5.01 -7.02 12.09
N ASP A 46 -4.31 -8.15 12.04
CA ASP A 46 -4.78 -9.35 12.71
C ASP A 46 -4.14 -9.50 14.09
N LYS A 47 -4.59 -10.51 14.85
CA LYS A 47 -4.11 -10.74 16.21
C LYS A 47 -2.66 -11.24 16.27
N ASP A 48 -2.12 -11.72 15.16
CA ASP A 48 -0.72 -12.15 15.04
C ASP A 48 0.21 -11.00 14.71
N GLY A 49 -0.32 -9.78 14.58
CA GLY A 49 0.45 -8.60 14.24
C GLY A 49 0.65 -8.38 12.75
N GLN A 50 0.08 -9.22 11.90
CA GLN A 50 0.13 -9.03 10.45
C GLN A 50 -0.75 -7.84 10.08
N GLU A 51 -0.20 -6.90 9.33
CA GLU A 51 -0.90 -5.69 8.93
C GLU A 51 -0.96 -5.56 7.41
N CYS A 52 -2.05 -4.97 6.93
CA CYS A 52 -2.16 -4.51 5.56
C CYS A 52 -2.39 -3.00 5.61
N ASP A 53 -1.57 -2.23 4.90
CA ASP A 53 -1.63 -0.77 4.95
C ASP A 53 -2.98 -0.24 4.50
N ALA A 54 -3.58 -0.85 3.49
CA ALA A 54 -4.90 -0.45 3.05
C ALA A 54 -5.62 -1.63 2.40
N VAL A 55 -6.92 -1.70 2.64
CA VAL A 55 -7.81 -2.66 1.98
C VAL A 55 -8.90 -1.83 1.30
N ILE A 56 -9.02 -1.95 -0.01
CA ILE A 56 -10.12 -1.33 -0.74
C ILE A 56 -11.24 -2.34 -0.84
N HIS A 57 -12.40 -1.99 -0.30
CA HIS A 57 -13.59 -2.82 -0.34
C HIS A 57 -14.61 -2.19 -1.27
N LEU A 58 -15.03 -2.91 -2.29
CA LEU A 58 -16.00 -2.42 -3.28
C LEU A 58 -17.40 -2.87 -2.92
N ARG A 59 -18.38 -2.13 -3.44
CA ARG A 59 -19.80 -2.38 -3.14
C ARG A 59 -20.27 -3.79 -3.52
N ASN A 60 -19.67 -4.39 -4.56
CA ASN A 60 -20.03 -5.73 -5.02
C ASN A 60 -19.42 -6.86 -4.18
N GLY A 61 -18.79 -6.54 -3.07
CA GLY A 61 -18.11 -7.51 -2.20
C GLY A 61 -16.70 -7.85 -2.59
N LYS A 62 -16.22 -7.33 -3.72
CA LYS A 62 -14.83 -7.51 -4.13
C LYS A 62 -13.91 -6.59 -3.32
N TYR A 63 -12.69 -7.02 -3.10
CA TYR A 63 -11.74 -6.22 -2.35
C TYR A 63 -10.31 -6.46 -2.85
N GLY A 64 -9.44 -5.51 -2.58
CA GLY A 64 -8.02 -5.62 -2.91
C GLY A 64 -7.16 -5.25 -1.72
N LEU A 65 -5.99 -5.87 -1.63
CA LEU A 65 -5.01 -5.62 -0.57
C LEU A 65 -3.89 -4.73 -1.13
N ILE A 66 -3.50 -3.71 -0.37
CA ILE A 66 -2.53 -2.72 -0.81
C ILE A 66 -1.47 -2.50 0.26
N GLU A 67 -0.21 -2.60 -0.14
CA GLU A 67 0.93 -2.19 0.67
C GLU A 67 1.49 -0.89 0.12
N ILE A 68 1.91 0.01 1.01
CA ILE A 68 2.45 1.31 0.63
C ILE A 68 3.95 1.30 0.90
N LYS A 69 4.75 1.52 -0.15
CA LYS A 69 6.21 1.55 -0.07
C LYS A 69 6.73 2.73 -0.86
N LEU A 70 7.85 3.31 -0.42
CA LEU A 70 8.42 4.48 -1.12
C LEU A 70 8.85 4.15 -2.53
N GLY A 71 9.37 2.95 -2.75
CA GLY A 71 9.84 2.51 -4.07
C GLY A 71 11.17 1.80 -3.97
N GLY A 72 11.66 1.34 -5.13
CA GLY A 72 12.88 0.55 -5.21
C GLY A 72 12.59 -0.95 -5.07
N ASP A 73 13.40 -1.76 -5.72
CA ASP A 73 13.14 -3.19 -5.83
C ASP A 73 13.05 -3.90 -4.47
N LYS A 74 13.90 -3.52 -3.54
CA LYS A 74 13.91 -4.13 -2.21
C LYS A 74 12.59 -3.90 -1.47
N LEU A 75 12.13 -2.65 -1.44
CA LEU A 75 10.89 -2.30 -0.75
C LEU A 75 9.66 -2.89 -1.45
N ILE A 76 9.68 -2.89 -2.77
CA ILE A 76 8.60 -3.50 -3.55
C ILE A 76 8.52 -4.99 -3.26
N ASN A 77 9.66 -5.69 -3.22
CA ASN A 77 9.69 -7.11 -2.90
C ASN A 77 9.19 -7.39 -1.48
N GLU A 78 9.52 -6.53 -0.52
CA GLU A 78 9.00 -6.64 0.85
C GLU A 78 7.48 -6.49 0.87
N GLY A 79 6.96 -5.53 0.13
CA GLY A 79 5.52 -5.32 0.02
C GLY A 79 4.80 -6.51 -0.61
N VAL A 80 5.38 -7.06 -1.68
CA VAL A 80 4.84 -8.25 -2.34
C VAL A 80 4.79 -9.43 -1.36
N LYS A 81 5.86 -9.62 -0.59
CA LYS A 81 5.95 -10.69 0.39
C LYS A 81 4.86 -10.57 1.45
N SER A 82 4.64 -9.36 1.97
CA SER A 82 3.58 -9.10 2.94
C SER A 82 2.21 -9.39 2.36
N LEU A 83 1.95 -8.95 1.13
CA LEU A 83 0.67 -9.19 0.46
C LEU A 83 0.41 -10.67 0.25
N LYS A 84 1.42 -11.43 -0.18
CA LYS A 84 1.29 -12.87 -0.39
C LYS A 84 1.04 -13.60 0.93
N ALA A 85 1.72 -13.19 2.01
CA ALA A 85 1.50 -13.77 3.33
C ALA A 85 0.09 -13.48 3.83
N MET A 86 -0.40 -12.28 3.61
CA MET A 86 -1.77 -11.91 3.99
C MET A 86 -2.79 -12.71 3.19
N GLU A 87 -2.59 -12.84 1.88
CA GLU A 87 -3.47 -13.63 1.01
C GLU A 87 -3.57 -15.08 1.48
N ALA A 88 -2.43 -15.66 1.88
CA ALA A 88 -2.38 -17.05 2.33
C ALA A 88 -3.17 -17.29 3.62
N LYS A 89 -3.37 -16.24 4.43
CA LYS A 89 -4.12 -16.34 5.68
C LYS A 89 -5.63 -16.16 5.51
N ILE A 90 -6.09 -15.77 4.33
CA ILE A 90 -7.51 -15.56 4.11
C ILE A 90 -8.24 -16.90 4.08
N ASP A 91 -9.30 -16.98 4.87
CA ASP A 91 -10.15 -18.17 4.92
C ASP A 91 -11.13 -18.12 3.76
N THR A 92 -10.81 -18.84 2.69
CA THR A 92 -11.63 -18.87 1.47
C THR A 92 -12.98 -19.53 1.67
N GLY A 93 -13.18 -20.24 2.80
CA GLY A 93 -14.47 -20.76 3.17
C GLY A 93 -15.44 -19.68 3.67
N ARG A 94 -14.91 -18.54 4.09
CA ARG A 94 -15.68 -17.42 4.63
C ARG A 94 -15.70 -16.19 3.75
N MET A 95 -14.63 -15.97 2.99
CA MET A 95 -14.56 -14.84 2.07
C MET A 95 -13.82 -15.24 0.81
N ASN A 96 -14.14 -14.54 -0.26
CA ASN A 96 -13.47 -14.77 -1.55
C ASN A 96 -12.01 -14.34 -1.49
N ASN A 97 -11.22 -14.82 -2.43
CA ASN A 97 -9.85 -14.32 -2.60
C ASN A 97 -9.89 -12.83 -2.98
N PRO A 98 -8.84 -12.08 -2.61
CA PRO A 98 -8.72 -10.70 -3.06
C PRO A 98 -8.77 -10.64 -4.59
N SER A 99 -9.44 -9.60 -5.11
CA SER A 99 -9.48 -9.37 -6.55
C SER A 99 -8.13 -8.94 -7.11
N PHE A 100 -7.33 -8.27 -6.28
CA PHE A 100 -5.98 -7.85 -6.67
C PHE A 100 -5.10 -7.65 -5.44
N LEU A 101 -3.80 -7.72 -5.66
CA LEU A 101 -2.77 -7.34 -4.70
C LEU A 101 -1.96 -6.22 -5.34
N MET A 102 -1.70 -5.15 -4.61
CA MET A 102 -1.03 -3.97 -5.15
C MET A 102 0.02 -3.43 -4.19
N VAL A 103 1.18 -3.05 -4.71
CA VAL A 103 2.15 -2.22 -4.01
C VAL A 103 2.03 -0.81 -4.58
N LEU A 104 1.63 0.14 -3.75
CA LEU A 104 1.52 1.54 -4.13
C LEU A 104 2.83 2.22 -3.78
N THR A 105 3.48 2.84 -4.75
CA THR A 105 4.81 3.43 -4.58
C THR A 105 4.79 4.94 -4.75
N GLY A 106 5.79 5.60 -4.16
CA GLY A 106 5.98 7.04 -4.32
C GLY A 106 6.78 7.39 -5.55
N THR A 107 7.48 6.43 -6.15
CA THR A 107 8.34 6.63 -7.31
C THR A 107 7.98 5.64 -8.41
N GLY A 108 8.30 6.00 -9.63
CA GLY A 108 8.05 5.16 -10.78
C GLY A 108 7.36 5.96 -11.88
N ASP A 109 7.56 5.54 -13.12
CA ASP A 109 7.04 6.25 -14.29
C ASP A 109 5.71 5.67 -14.77
N TYR A 110 5.43 4.41 -14.46
CA TYR A 110 4.23 3.75 -14.94
C TYR A 110 3.84 2.59 -14.02
N ALA A 111 2.58 2.21 -14.10
CA ALA A 111 2.06 1.04 -13.40
C ALA A 111 2.38 -0.22 -14.20
N TYR A 112 2.65 -1.32 -13.51
CA TYR A 112 2.88 -2.60 -14.17
C TYR A 112 2.39 -3.75 -13.30
N ARG A 113 2.23 -4.91 -13.92
CA ARG A 113 1.87 -6.15 -13.24
C ARG A 113 3.07 -7.09 -13.23
N ARG A 114 3.44 -7.57 -12.06
CA ARG A 114 4.54 -8.51 -11.92
C ARG A 114 4.14 -9.91 -12.45
N PRO A 115 5.13 -10.75 -12.80
CA PRO A 115 4.83 -12.13 -13.21
C PRO A 115 4.05 -12.92 -12.15
N ASP A 116 4.20 -12.59 -10.86
CA ASP A 116 3.46 -13.23 -9.77
C ASP A 116 2.03 -12.70 -9.60
N GLY A 117 1.61 -11.77 -10.45
CA GLY A 117 0.27 -11.22 -10.45
C GLY A 117 0.06 -9.97 -9.59
N VAL A 118 1.06 -9.56 -8.82
CA VAL A 118 0.96 -8.35 -7.99
C VAL A 118 1.18 -7.12 -8.84
N TYR A 119 0.29 -6.13 -8.69
CA TYR A 119 0.42 -4.85 -9.37
C TYR A 119 1.35 -3.93 -8.60
N VAL A 120 2.16 -3.17 -9.31
CA VAL A 120 2.99 -2.11 -8.75
C VAL A 120 2.55 -0.81 -9.41
N VAL A 121 2.05 0.13 -8.59
CA VAL A 121 1.42 1.35 -9.10
C VAL A 121 2.03 2.57 -8.41
N PRO A 122 2.68 3.48 -9.17
CA PRO A 122 3.12 4.74 -8.60
C PRO A 122 1.91 5.59 -8.23
N ILE A 123 2.01 6.35 -7.15
CA ILE A 123 0.87 7.16 -6.69
C ILE A 123 0.40 8.13 -7.76
N GLY A 124 1.32 8.66 -8.57
CA GLY A 124 0.97 9.57 -9.66
C GLY A 124 0.16 8.92 -10.78
N ALA A 125 0.12 7.59 -10.86
CA ALA A 125 -0.67 6.86 -11.84
C ALA A 125 -2.08 6.51 -11.31
N LEU A 126 -2.35 6.79 -10.03
CA LEU A 126 -3.63 6.50 -9.41
C LEU A 126 -4.62 7.61 -9.76
N LYS A 127 -5.45 7.34 -10.77
CA LYS A 127 -6.42 8.33 -11.30
C LYS A 127 -7.81 7.73 -11.39
N ASN A 128 -8.78 8.64 -11.30
CA ASN A 128 -10.20 8.29 -11.47
C ASN A 128 -10.53 7.98 -12.93
#